data_ab6ed9ea5a67706845c44155bb5beb80
#
_entry.id   ab6ed9ea5a67706845c44155bb5beb80
#
_cell.length_a   1.000
_cell.length_b   1.000
_cell.length_c   1.000
_cell.angle_alpha   90.00
_cell.angle_beta   90.00
_cell.angle_gamma   90.00
#
_symmetry.space_group_name_H-M   'P 1'
#
loop_
_entity.id
_entity.type
_entity.pdbx_description
1 polymer ?
#
loop_
_entity_poly.entity_id
_entity_poly.type
_entity_poly.pdbx_seq_one_letter_code
_entity_poly.pdbx_strand_id
1 'polypeptide(L)'
;MRENSRSRSAARSVRLAAALAAAVDHRWPVVPGTLLLGGHCSCGDEDCSVPGAHPHDPPLLAATTDARMVRWWWERQSPDAPVLAATGGTVSAVSLPAAAGARALAYLAALRLPLGPVLSMPGRYAMLVAPYSLDALGEMLAQLPWVPGSLRYHGSGGFLPLPPGGGSGGGVRWVLPPRPAADGSVWLPEVGPLLGELVEATVQLDSGRSAY
;
A
#
# COMPACT_ATOMS: atom_id res chain seq x y z
N MET A 1 -10.62 -32.87 2.24
CA MET A 1 -11.52 -31.98 1.45
C MET A 1 -12.25 -30.92 2.32
N ARG A 2 -12.77 -31.26 3.50
CA ARG A 2 -13.49 -30.32 4.40
C ARG A 2 -12.59 -29.26 5.06
N GLU A 3 -11.35 -29.56 5.37
CA GLU A 3 -10.37 -28.66 6.01
C GLU A 3 -9.94 -27.53 5.08
N ASN A 4 -9.70 -27.81 3.80
CA ASN A 4 -9.36 -26.82 2.79
C ASN A 4 -10.52 -25.85 2.49
N SER A 5 -11.77 -26.29 2.62
CA SER A 5 -12.97 -25.45 2.49
C SER A 5 -13.11 -24.46 3.66
N ARG A 6 -12.86 -24.91 4.89
CA ARG A 6 -12.92 -24.06 6.10
C ARG A 6 -11.83 -22.99 6.08
N SER A 7 -10.60 -23.36 5.69
CA SER A 7 -9.47 -22.41 5.57
C SER A 7 -9.74 -21.32 4.53
N ARG A 8 -10.29 -21.69 3.37
CA ARG A 8 -10.69 -20.71 2.33
C ARG A 8 -11.79 -19.78 2.82
N SER A 9 -12.82 -20.30 3.49
CA SER A 9 -13.91 -19.50 4.03
C SER A 9 -13.40 -18.48 5.06
N ALA A 10 -12.51 -18.92 5.97
CA ALA A 10 -11.87 -18.02 6.95
C ALA A 10 -11.05 -16.91 6.26
N ALA A 11 -10.25 -17.25 5.24
CA ALA A 11 -9.45 -16.27 4.50
C ALA A 11 -10.33 -15.23 3.78
N ARG A 12 -11.46 -15.64 3.21
CA ARG A 12 -12.45 -14.73 2.59
C ARG A 12 -13.06 -13.77 3.61
N SER A 13 -13.46 -14.29 4.78
CA SER A 13 -14.01 -13.46 5.86
C SER A 13 -12.99 -12.42 6.35
N VAL A 14 -11.72 -12.78 6.46
CA VAL A 14 -10.66 -11.84 6.85
C VAL A 14 -10.44 -10.76 5.79
N ARG A 15 -10.48 -11.10 4.49
CA ARG A 15 -10.39 -10.10 3.41
C ARG A 15 -11.57 -9.14 3.40
N LEU A 16 -12.78 -9.66 3.51
CA LEU A 16 -13.97 -8.81 3.59
C LEU A 16 -13.88 -7.85 4.79
N ALA A 17 -13.49 -8.35 5.96
CA ALA A 17 -13.31 -7.52 7.15
C ALA A 17 -12.27 -6.43 6.92
N ALA A 18 -11.13 -6.76 6.31
CA ALA A 18 -10.09 -5.79 5.98
C ALA A 18 -10.56 -4.74 4.96
N ALA A 19 -11.30 -5.15 3.92
CA ALA A 19 -11.86 -4.22 2.94
C ALA A 19 -12.89 -3.27 3.57
N LEU A 20 -13.75 -3.77 4.46
CA LEU A 20 -14.71 -2.95 5.19
C LEU A 20 -14.02 -2.00 6.16
N ALA A 21 -13.03 -2.46 6.93
CA ALA A 21 -12.25 -1.60 7.81
C ALA A 21 -11.56 -0.46 7.04
N ALA A 22 -10.93 -0.77 5.90
CA ALA A 22 -10.32 0.24 5.06
C ALA A 22 -11.36 1.25 4.52
N ALA A 23 -12.47 0.76 3.96
CA ALA A 23 -13.48 1.61 3.34
C ALA A 23 -14.27 2.45 4.35
N VAL A 24 -14.73 1.83 5.43
CA VAL A 24 -15.70 2.44 6.37
C VAL A 24 -14.97 3.12 7.52
N ASP A 25 -14.05 2.41 8.19
CA ASP A 25 -13.41 2.92 9.40
C ASP A 25 -12.28 3.90 9.04
N HIS A 26 -11.47 3.56 8.02
CA HIS A 26 -10.37 4.41 7.59
C HIS A 26 -10.77 5.42 6.50
N ARG A 27 -11.93 5.28 5.87
CA ARG A 27 -12.41 6.10 4.75
C ARG A 27 -11.47 6.08 3.54
N TRP A 28 -10.76 4.98 3.35
CA TRP A 28 -9.91 4.77 2.18
C TRP A 28 -10.72 4.07 1.09
N PRO A 29 -10.88 4.68 -0.10
CA PRO A 29 -11.59 4.01 -1.19
C PRO A 29 -10.86 2.73 -1.60
N VAL A 30 -11.59 1.62 -1.65
CA VAL A 30 -11.03 0.31 -2.00
C VAL A 30 -11.62 -0.27 -3.27
N VAL A 31 -10.86 -1.13 -3.91
CA VAL A 31 -11.25 -1.88 -5.12
C VAL A 31 -10.62 -3.27 -5.07
N PRO A 32 -11.27 -4.33 -5.61
CA PRO A 32 -10.65 -5.63 -5.76
C PRO A 32 -9.47 -5.57 -6.72
N GLY A 33 -8.39 -6.27 -6.36
CA GLY A 33 -7.25 -6.44 -7.24
C GLY A 33 -7.31 -7.74 -8.04
N THR A 34 -6.43 -7.84 -9.04
CA THR A 34 -6.23 -9.06 -9.81
C THR A 34 -5.70 -10.20 -8.94
N LEU A 35 -5.94 -11.43 -9.40
CA LEU A 35 -5.44 -12.66 -8.79
C LEU A 35 -4.22 -13.19 -9.54
N LEU A 36 -3.34 -13.86 -8.82
CA LEU A 36 -2.29 -14.68 -9.42
C LEU A 36 -2.77 -16.14 -9.47
N LEU A 37 -3.04 -16.64 -10.65
CA LEU A 37 -3.60 -17.98 -10.90
C LEU A 37 -2.60 -18.81 -11.71
N GLY A 38 -2.01 -19.85 -11.11
CA GLY A 38 -1.05 -20.70 -11.80
C GLY A 38 0.19 -19.97 -12.34
N GLY A 39 0.58 -18.86 -11.71
CA GLY A 39 1.70 -18.03 -12.17
C GLY A 39 1.31 -16.90 -13.13
N HIS A 40 0.07 -16.84 -13.60
CA HIS A 40 -0.43 -15.81 -14.52
C HIS A 40 -1.36 -14.83 -13.81
N CYS A 41 -1.36 -13.58 -14.26
CA CYS A 41 -2.28 -12.58 -13.75
C CYS A 41 -3.69 -12.79 -14.32
N SER A 42 -4.71 -12.62 -13.48
CA SER A 42 -6.11 -12.71 -13.93
C SER A 42 -6.56 -11.56 -14.85
N CYS A 43 -5.72 -10.57 -15.13
CA CYS A 43 -6.00 -9.54 -16.12
C CYS A 43 -5.91 -10.05 -17.57
N GLY A 44 -5.27 -11.21 -17.79
CA GLY A 44 -5.10 -11.81 -19.12
C GLY A 44 -3.93 -11.25 -19.93
N ASP A 45 -3.20 -10.29 -19.41
CA ASP A 45 -1.97 -9.76 -20.03
C ASP A 45 -0.80 -10.68 -19.65
N GLU A 46 -0.14 -11.25 -20.67
CA GLU A 46 1.02 -12.14 -20.50
C GLU A 46 2.25 -11.37 -19.96
N ASP A 47 2.38 -10.10 -20.32
CA ASP A 47 3.47 -9.20 -19.91
C ASP A 47 3.09 -8.33 -18.70
N CYS A 48 2.12 -8.75 -17.91
CA CYS A 48 1.64 -8.00 -16.76
C CYS A 48 2.78 -7.65 -15.79
N SER A 49 3.08 -6.37 -15.64
CA SER A 49 4.19 -5.87 -14.82
C SER A 49 3.97 -5.99 -13.30
N VAL A 50 2.72 -6.19 -12.85
CA VAL A 50 2.33 -6.29 -11.42
C VAL A 50 1.33 -7.43 -11.21
N PRO A 51 1.69 -8.68 -11.50
CA PRO A 51 0.75 -9.79 -11.47
C PRO A 51 0.11 -10.00 -10.10
N GLY A 52 -1.22 -10.11 -10.07
CA GLY A 52 -1.99 -10.38 -8.86
C GLY A 52 -2.04 -9.24 -7.84
N ALA A 53 -1.72 -8.00 -8.24
CA ALA A 53 -1.64 -6.88 -7.32
C ALA A 53 -2.00 -5.52 -7.95
N HIS A 54 -2.86 -5.49 -8.96
CA HIS A 54 -3.33 -4.25 -9.60
C HIS A 54 -4.84 -4.28 -9.85
N PRO A 55 -5.53 -3.12 -9.93
CA PRO A 55 -6.93 -3.06 -10.32
C PRO A 55 -7.08 -3.39 -11.82
N HIS A 56 -8.17 -4.04 -12.17
CA HIS A 56 -8.49 -4.38 -13.57
C HIS A 56 -9.98 -4.33 -13.84
N ASP A 57 -10.72 -5.27 -13.26
CA ASP A 57 -12.17 -5.32 -13.32
C ASP A 57 -12.70 -5.62 -11.90
N PRO A 58 -13.24 -4.60 -11.23
CA PRO A 58 -13.45 -3.22 -11.66
C PRO A 58 -12.16 -2.39 -11.75
N PRO A 59 -12.14 -1.31 -12.58
CA PRO A 59 -11.00 -0.42 -12.71
C PRO A 59 -10.79 0.43 -11.44
N LEU A 60 -9.62 1.06 -11.30
CA LEU A 60 -9.29 1.89 -10.13
C LEU A 60 -10.30 3.01 -9.86
N LEU A 61 -10.88 3.58 -10.91
CA LEU A 61 -11.89 4.64 -10.81
C LEU A 61 -13.19 4.20 -10.11
N ALA A 62 -13.43 2.90 -10.01
CA ALA A 62 -14.56 2.35 -9.27
C ALA A 62 -14.31 2.26 -7.76
N ALA A 63 -13.09 2.56 -7.29
CA ALA A 63 -12.75 2.47 -5.87
C ALA A 63 -13.75 3.28 -5.02
N THR A 64 -14.23 2.67 -3.93
CA THR A 64 -15.34 3.21 -3.15
C THR A 64 -15.17 2.99 -1.66
N THR A 65 -15.84 3.83 -0.87
CA THR A 65 -16.04 3.66 0.58
C THR A 65 -17.44 3.13 0.92
N ASP A 66 -18.27 2.85 -0.10
CA ASP A 66 -19.63 2.32 0.12
C ASP A 66 -19.58 0.87 0.60
N ALA A 67 -20.02 0.64 1.83
CA ALA A 67 -20.03 -0.68 2.46
C ALA A 67 -20.87 -1.73 1.69
N ARG A 68 -21.92 -1.32 0.95
CA ARG A 68 -22.77 -2.24 0.18
C ARG A 68 -22.01 -2.75 -1.03
N MET A 69 -21.32 -1.86 -1.75
CA MET A 69 -20.48 -2.21 -2.90
C MET A 69 -19.32 -3.08 -2.47
N VAL A 70 -18.62 -2.72 -1.37
CA VAL A 70 -17.53 -3.52 -0.80
C VAL A 70 -18.00 -4.93 -0.45
N ARG A 71 -19.15 -5.07 0.24
CA ARG A 71 -19.71 -6.39 0.53
C ARG A 71 -20.01 -7.17 -0.75
N TRP A 72 -20.66 -6.54 -1.73
CA TRP A 72 -20.99 -7.19 -2.99
C TRP A 72 -19.76 -7.76 -3.70
N TRP A 73 -18.64 -7.00 -3.75
CA TRP A 73 -17.41 -7.47 -4.34
C TRP A 73 -16.84 -8.70 -3.61
N TRP A 74 -16.60 -8.58 -2.30
CA TRP A 74 -15.90 -9.65 -1.56
C TRP A 74 -16.80 -10.79 -1.07
N GLU A 75 -18.11 -10.64 -1.09
CA GLU A 75 -19.03 -11.76 -0.80
C GLU A 75 -19.41 -12.54 -2.07
N ARG A 76 -19.49 -11.84 -3.24
CA ARG A 76 -20.11 -12.43 -4.43
C ARG A 76 -19.23 -12.44 -5.67
N GLN A 77 -18.67 -11.30 -6.07
CA GLN A 77 -17.98 -11.16 -7.35
C GLN A 77 -16.54 -11.69 -7.29
N SER A 78 -15.77 -11.25 -6.29
CA SER A 78 -14.33 -11.47 -6.20
C SER A 78 -13.88 -11.81 -4.77
N PRO A 79 -14.40 -12.89 -4.14
CA PRO A 79 -14.17 -13.16 -2.71
C PRO A 79 -12.71 -13.48 -2.37
N ASP A 80 -11.91 -13.84 -3.35
CA ASP A 80 -10.49 -14.16 -3.17
C ASP A 80 -9.56 -13.02 -3.58
N ALA A 81 -10.09 -11.91 -4.13
CA ALA A 81 -9.31 -10.77 -4.60
C ALA A 81 -8.59 -10.06 -3.45
N PRO A 82 -7.32 -9.62 -3.65
CA PRO A 82 -6.65 -8.74 -2.71
C PRO A 82 -7.37 -7.40 -2.60
N VAL A 83 -7.25 -6.76 -1.45
CA VAL A 83 -7.81 -5.43 -1.21
C VAL A 83 -6.79 -4.39 -1.69
N LEU A 84 -7.20 -3.51 -2.59
CA LEU A 84 -6.39 -2.37 -3.02
C LEU A 84 -7.04 -1.08 -2.54
N ALA A 85 -6.27 -0.22 -1.90
CA ALA A 85 -6.68 1.15 -1.58
C ALA A 85 -6.26 2.09 -2.70
N ALA A 86 -7.18 2.91 -3.20
CA ALA A 86 -6.86 4.01 -4.11
C ALA A 86 -6.18 5.14 -3.34
N THR A 87 -5.13 5.72 -3.94
CA THR A 87 -4.34 6.79 -3.32
C THR A 87 -4.62 8.16 -3.94
N GLY A 88 -4.26 9.23 -3.22
CA GLY A 88 -4.37 10.62 -3.67
C GLY A 88 -5.61 11.37 -3.18
N GLY A 89 -6.66 10.64 -2.74
CA GLY A 89 -7.87 11.26 -2.20
C GLY A 89 -7.83 11.44 -0.68
N THR A 90 -7.81 10.35 0.06
CA THR A 90 -7.85 10.32 1.54
C THR A 90 -6.57 9.76 2.14
N VAL A 91 -5.75 9.10 1.36
CA VAL A 91 -4.45 8.54 1.73
C VAL A 91 -3.50 8.62 0.55
N SER A 92 -2.25 8.87 0.82
CA SER A 92 -1.13 8.75 -0.13
C SER A 92 -0.03 7.91 0.50
N ALA A 93 1.04 7.61 -0.23
CA ALA A 93 2.18 6.93 0.34
C ALA A 93 3.48 7.23 -0.41
N VAL A 94 4.58 6.99 0.28
CA VAL A 94 5.92 6.89 -0.30
C VAL A 94 6.45 5.50 -0.05
N SER A 95 6.97 4.82 -1.07
CA SER A 95 7.53 3.49 -0.90
C SER A 95 9.00 3.42 -1.30
N LEU A 96 9.76 2.62 -0.54
CA LEU A 96 11.20 2.42 -0.65
C LEU A 96 11.52 0.93 -0.84
N PRO A 97 12.68 0.58 -1.45
CA PRO A 97 13.21 -0.77 -1.37
C PRO A 97 13.27 -1.27 0.08
N ALA A 98 13.04 -2.57 0.30
CA ALA A 98 12.86 -3.13 1.65
C ALA A 98 14.01 -2.78 2.60
N ALA A 99 15.27 -2.86 2.15
CA ALA A 99 16.43 -2.53 2.98
C ALA A 99 16.45 -1.04 3.37
N ALA A 100 16.17 -0.11 2.42
CA ALA A 100 16.06 1.31 2.70
C ALA A 100 14.90 1.62 3.66
N GLY A 101 13.74 0.99 3.42
CA GLY A 101 12.57 1.15 4.26
C GLY A 101 12.79 0.73 5.71
N ALA A 102 13.45 -0.41 5.93
CA ALA A 102 13.77 -0.88 7.27
C ALA A 102 14.71 0.09 8.01
N ARG A 103 15.72 0.65 7.32
CA ARG A 103 16.64 1.65 7.88
C ARG A 103 15.94 2.96 8.16
N ALA A 104 15.13 3.46 7.20
CA ALA A 104 14.35 4.67 7.40
C ALA A 104 13.44 4.57 8.62
N LEU A 105 12.76 3.43 8.79
CA LEU A 105 11.92 3.19 9.97
C LEU A 105 12.71 3.26 11.28
N ALA A 106 13.87 2.59 11.34
CA ALA A 106 14.72 2.62 12.52
C ALA A 106 15.23 4.03 12.82
N TYR A 107 15.63 4.78 11.82
CA TYR A 107 16.12 6.14 11.94
C TYR A 107 15.01 7.12 12.39
N LEU A 108 13.87 7.10 11.73
CA LEU A 108 12.72 7.94 12.08
C LEU A 108 12.22 7.65 13.50
N ALA A 109 12.24 6.37 13.90
CA ALA A 109 11.90 5.97 15.26
C ALA A 109 12.91 6.51 16.30
N ALA A 110 14.22 6.51 15.97
CA ALA A 110 15.26 7.08 16.84
C ALA A 110 15.10 8.60 17.01
N LEU A 111 14.69 9.30 15.95
CA LEU A 111 14.34 10.73 15.97
C LEU A 111 13.01 11.02 16.67
N ARG A 112 12.27 9.98 17.09
CA ARG A 112 10.92 10.08 17.65
C ARG A 112 9.94 10.85 16.76
N LEU A 113 10.16 10.82 15.45
CA LEU A 113 9.22 11.39 14.50
C LEU A 113 7.95 10.53 14.45
N PRO A 114 6.77 11.15 14.51
CA PRO A 114 5.52 10.41 14.45
C PRO A 114 5.36 9.79 13.06
N LEU A 115 5.16 8.49 13.01
CA LEU A 115 4.95 7.73 11.79
C LEU A 115 3.48 7.33 11.65
N GLY A 116 2.94 7.48 10.46
CA GLY A 116 1.67 6.90 10.04
C GLY A 116 1.76 5.37 9.87
N PRO A 117 0.71 4.76 9.32
CA PRO A 117 0.72 3.34 9.03
C PRO A 117 1.84 2.97 8.06
N VAL A 118 2.45 1.80 8.26
CA VAL A 118 3.53 1.30 7.40
C VAL A 118 3.23 -0.11 6.95
N LEU A 119 3.30 -0.32 5.65
CA LEU A 119 3.15 -1.61 4.98
C LEU A 119 4.52 -2.21 4.66
N SER A 120 4.66 -3.50 4.89
CA SER A 120 5.68 -4.33 4.24
C SER A 120 5.01 -5.05 3.06
N MET A 121 5.61 -4.91 1.89
CA MET A 121 5.20 -5.53 0.64
C MET A 121 6.38 -6.31 0.05
N PRO A 122 6.20 -7.21 -0.92
CA PRO A 122 7.30 -7.88 -1.58
C PRO A 122 8.36 -6.88 -2.09
N GLY A 123 9.57 -6.95 -1.53
CA GLY A 123 10.70 -6.12 -1.90
C GLY A 123 10.62 -4.64 -1.49
N ARG A 124 9.56 -4.18 -0.82
CA ARG A 124 9.36 -2.75 -0.50
C ARG A 124 8.69 -2.53 0.85
N TYR A 125 8.92 -1.33 1.41
CA TYR A 125 8.08 -0.75 2.47
C TYR A 125 7.32 0.45 1.90
N ALA A 126 6.07 0.64 2.30
CA ALA A 126 5.28 1.82 1.99
C ALA A 126 4.85 2.51 3.30
N MET A 127 5.20 3.78 3.42
CA MET A 127 4.78 4.66 4.51
C MET A 127 3.58 5.46 4.05
N LEU A 128 2.46 5.32 4.75
CA LEU A 128 1.24 6.03 4.43
C LEU A 128 1.31 7.45 5.01
N VAL A 129 0.89 8.41 4.21
CA VAL A 129 0.95 9.85 4.51
C VAL A 129 -0.37 10.53 4.11
N ALA A 130 -0.58 11.74 4.57
CA ALA A 130 -1.66 12.60 4.13
C ALA A 130 -1.62 12.79 2.61
N PRO A 131 -2.76 13.00 1.95
CA PRO A 131 -2.80 13.29 0.53
C PRO A 131 -1.96 14.51 0.16
N TYR A 132 -1.27 14.44 -0.96
CA TYR A 132 -0.49 15.54 -1.53
C TYR A 132 -0.82 15.71 -3.01
N SER A 133 -0.71 16.93 -3.53
CA SER A 133 -0.79 17.18 -4.97
C SER A 133 0.55 16.90 -5.65
N LEU A 134 0.54 16.64 -6.96
CA LEU A 134 1.77 16.47 -7.74
C LEU A 134 2.61 17.75 -7.76
N ASP A 135 1.97 18.92 -7.78
CA ASP A 135 2.64 20.21 -7.76
C ASP A 135 3.39 20.40 -6.42
N ALA A 136 2.70 20.19 -5.28
CA ALA A 136 3.32 20.29 -3.97
C ALA A 136 4.46 19.28 -3.79
N LEU A 137 4.30 18.04 -4.29
CA LEU A 137 5.38 17.06 -4.27
C LEU A 137 6.56 17.52 -5.14
N GLY A 138 6.30 18.06 -6.34
CA GLY A 138 7.33 18.58 -7.23
C GLY A 138 8.14 19.73 -6.59
N GLU A 139 7.47 20.66 -5.91
CA GLU A 139 8.11 21.75 -5.18
C GLU A 139 9.01 21.23 -4.04
N MET A 140 8.53 20.24 -3.27
CA MET A 140 9.32 19.63 -2.20
C MET A 140 10.55 18.89 -2.76
N LEU A 141 10.39 18.14 -3.85
CA LEU A 141 11.49 17.39 -4.49
C LEU A 141 12.53 18.32 -5.11
N ALA A 142 12.12 19.46 -5.66
CA ALA A 142 13.02 20.46 -6.23
C ALA A 142 13.96 21.11 -5.19
N GLN A 143 13.62 21.04 -3.90
CA GLN A 143 14.48 21.53 -2.81
C GLN A 143 15.57 20.53 -2.41
N LEU A 144 15.49 19.29 -2.87
CA LEU A 144 16.47 18.25 -2.57
C LEU A 144 17.57 18.23 -3.63
N PRO A 145 18.84 18.07 -3.23
CA PRO A 145 19.97 18.07 -4.17
C PRO A 145 19.91 16.88 -5.12
N TRP A 146 19.30 15.81 -4.72
CA TRP A 146 19.12 14.59 -5.51
C TRP A 146 18.01 13.72 -4.94
N VAL A 147 17.28 13.01 -5.81
CA VAL A 147 16.18 12.12 -5.43
C VAL A 147 16.42 10.75 -6.04
N PRO A 148 16.50 9.68 -5.23
CA PRO A 148 16.69 8.33 -5.73
C PRO A 148 15.54 7.87 -6.63
N GLY A 149 15.85 7.33 -7.80
CA GLY A 149 14.83 6.75 -8.71
C GLY A 149 14.15 5.49 -8.16
N SER A 150 14.66 4.91 -7.07
CA SER A 150 14.07 3.77 -6.38
C SER A 150 12.93 4.15 -5.43
N LEU A 151 12.78 5.43 -5.07
CA LEU A 151 11.60 5.95 -4.39
C LEU A 151 10.40 5.94 -5.33
N ARG A 152 9.24 5.59 -4.80
CA ARG A 152 7.97 5.64 -5.54
C ARG A 152 6.95 6.40 -4.74
N TYR A 153 6.23 7.28 -5.42
CA TYR A 153 5.19 8.14 -4.87
C TYR A 153 3.83 7.63 -5.30
N HIS A 154 2.96 7.33 -4.33
CA HIS A 154 1.62 6.83 -4.55
C HIS A 154 0.63 7.96 -4.24
N GLY A 155 0.44 8.84 -5.21
CA GLY A 155 -0.50 9.97 -5.17
C GLY A 155 -1.79 9.68 -5.94
N SER A 156 -2.38 10.72 -6.54
CA SER A 156 -3.60 10.62 -7.33
C SER A 156 -3.45 9.63 -8.49
N GLY A 157 -4.43 8.76 -8.68
CA GLY A 157 -4.43 7.71 -9.70
C GLY A 157 -3.55 6.48 -9.34
N GLY A 158 -2.95 6.46 -8.16
CA GLY A 158 -2.20 5.33 -7.65
C GLY A 158 -3.04 4.40 -6.79
N PHE A 159 -2.43 3.29 -6.37
CA PHE A 159 -3.05 2.33 -5.45
C PHE A 159 -1.99 1.64 -4.60
N LEU A 160 -2.44 1.03 -3.49
CA LEU A 160 -1.64 0.20 -2.60
C LEU A 160 -2.39 -1.07 -2.23
N PRO A 161 -1.73 -2.24 -2.25
CA PRO A 161 -2.31 -3.44 -1.68
C PRO A 161 -2.35 -3.33 -0.15
N LEU A 162 -3.48 -3.75 0.44
CA LEU A 162 -3.66 -3.78 1.89
C LEU A 162 -3.62 -5.23 2.42
N PRO A 163 -3.20 -5.45 3.67
CA PRO A 163 -3.34 -6.76 4.32
C PRO A 163 -4.81 -7.17 4.49
N PRO A 164 -5.09 -8.48 4.43
CA PRO A 164 -4.18 -9.55 4.13
C PRO A 164 -3.91 -9.65 2.64
N GLY A 165 -2.68 -9.39 2.22
CA GLY A 165 -2.24 -9.64 0.85
C GLY A 165 -1.76 -11.07 0.72
N GLY A 166 -2.29 -11.81 -0.25
CA GLY A 166 -1.86 -13.17 -0.56
C GLY A 166 -0.87 -13.19 -1.71
N GLY A 167 0.17 -13.98 -1.56
CA GLY A 167 1.15 -14.34 -2.59
C GLY A 167 2.23 -15.19 -1.97
N SER A 168 2.73 -16.18 -2.68
CA SER A 168 3.74 -17.16 -2.24
C SER A 168 5.13 -16.56 -1.96
N GLY A 169 5.28 -15.22 -1.96
CA GLY A 169 6.56 -14.52 -1.78
C GLY A 169 6.60 -13.53 -0.58
N GLY A 170 5.85 -13.79 0.49
CA GLY A 170 5.79 -12.88 1.64
C GLY A 170 4.73 -11.78 1.40
N GLY A 171 3.51 -12.06 1.84
CA GLY A 171 2.34 -11.20 1.58
C GLY A 171 2.45 -9.80 2.19
N VAL A 172 1.55 -8.92 1.78
CA VAL A 172 1.41 -7.57 2.34
C VAL A 172 0.99 -7.68 3.81
N ARG A 173 1.69 -6.97 4.69
CA ARG A 173 1.40 -6.94 6.13
C ARG A 173 1.64 -5.56 6.72
N TRP A 174 0.95 -5.25 7.79
CA TRP A 174 1.23 -4.07 8.58
C TRP A 174 2.52 -4.26 9.39
N VAL A 175 3.44 -3.31 9.28
CA VAL A 175 4.56 -3.12 10.18
C VAL A 175 4.14 -2.18 11.31
N LEU A 176 3.49 -1.09 10.95
CA LEU A 176 2.77 -0.21 11.85
C LEU A 176 1.31 -0.16 11.36
N PRO A 177 0.34 -0.66 12.13
CA PRO A 177 -1.06 -0.62 11.74
C PRO A 177 -1.63 0.79 11.81
N PRO A 178 -2.73 1.07 11.10
CA PRO A 178 -3.49 2.31 11.26
C PRO A 178 -3.89 2.54 12.71
N ARG A 179 -3.75 3.78 13.17
CA ARG A 179 -4.17 4.21 14.50
C ARG A 179 -5.25 5.27 14.37
N PRO A 180 -6.33 5.19 15.15
CA PRO A 180 -7.36 6.21 15.12
C PRO A 180 -6.80 7.54 15.65
N ALA A 181 -7.16 8.63 14.98
CA ALA A 181 -7.00 9.99 15.48
C ALA A 181 -8.16 10.32 16.44
N ALA A 182 -8.10 11.49 17.08
CA ALA A 182 -9.12 11.91 18.04
C ALA A 182 -10.54 12.06 17.43
N ASP A 183 -10.61 12.31 16.13
CA ASP A 183 -11.85 12.43 15.36
C ASP A 183 -12.34 11.10 14.76
N GLY A 184 -11.66 9.99 15.09
CA GLY A 184 -11.97 8.65 14.57
C GLY A 184 -11.42 8.37 13.18
N SER A 185 -10.77 9.34 12.51
CA SER A 185 -10.03 9.10 11.27
C SER A 185 -8.71 8.36 11.54
N VAL A 186 -8.01 7.94 10.50
CA VAL A 186 -6.63 7.46 10.64
C VAL A 186 -5.68 8.64 10.61
N TRP A 187 -4.84 8.74 11.61
CA TRP A 187 -3.80 9.77 11.61
C TRP A 187 -2.73 9.46 10.54
N LEU A 188 -2.47 10.44 9.69
CA LEU A 188 -1.49 10.37 8.61
C LEU A 188 -0.54 11.58 8.71
N PRO A 189 0.79 11.38 8.73
CA PRO A 189 1.73 12.50 8.70
C PRO A 189 1.76 13.16 7.33
N GLU A 190 2.11 14.43 7.29
CA GLU A 190 2.48 15.12 6.05
C GLU A 190 3.75 14.50 5.45
N VAL A 191 3.86 14.48 4.12
CA VAL A 191 5.02 13.88 3.44
C VAL A 191 6.28 14.72 3.57
N GLY A 192 6.15 16.05 3.61
CA GLY A 192 7.28 16.98 3.61
C GLY A 192 8.32 16.71 4.71
N PRO A 193 7.93 16.65 5.99
CA PRO A 193 8.86 16.37 7.09
C PRO A 193 9.57 15.02 7.00
N LEU A 194 9.01 14.07 6.27
CA LEU A 194 9.59 12.72 6.12
C LEU A 194 10.48 12.60 4.89
N LEU A 195 10.28 13.45 3.88
CA LEU A 195 10.84 13.26 2.55
C LEU A 195 12.37 13.27 2.53
N GLY A 196 12.99 14.21 3.21
CA GLY A 196 14.45 14.30 3.30
C GLY A 196 15.07 13.04 3.90
N GLU A 197 14.50 12.56 5.00
CA GLU A 197 14.97 11.36 5.70
C GLU A 197 14.79 10.09 4.87
N LEU A 198 13.70 9.99 4.11
CA LEU A 198 13.44 8.86 3.22
C LEU A 198 14.42 8.85 2.03
N VAL A 199 14.75 10.02 1.50
CA VAL A 199 15.77 10.18 0.47
C VAL A 199 17.13 9.75 1.01
N GLU A 200 17.57 10.28 2.15
CA GLU A 200 18.85 9.96 2.77
C GLU A 200 19.00 8.45 3.05
N ALA A 201 17.96 7.81 3.62
CA ALA A 201 17.96 6.38 3.88
C ALA A 201 18.14 5.54 2.60
N THR A 202 17.72 6.06 1.44
CA THR A 202 17.85 5.38 0.15
C THR A 202 19.23 5.61 -0.48
N VAL A 203 19.75 6.84 -0.39
CA VAL A 203 21.08 7.23 -0.90
C VAL A 203 22.19 6.38 -0.29
N GLN A 204 22.16 6.19 1.03
CA GLN A 204 23.19 5.42 1.74
C GLN A 204 23.25 3.94 1.33
N LEU A 205 22.17 3.38 0.75
CA LEU A 205 22.19 2.02 0.19
C LEU A 205 22.83 1.95 -1.17
N ASP A 206 22.59 2.94 -2.02
CA ASP A 206 23.15 2.98 -3.37
C ASP A 206 24.66 3.22 -3.32
N SER A 207 25.12 4.06 -2.38
CA SER A 207 26.56 4.30 -2.13
C SER A 207 27.29 3.05 -1.62
N GLY A 208 26.67 2.22 -0.80
CA GLY A 208 27.24 0.97 -0.31
C GLY A 208 27.32 -0.15 -1.36
N ARG A 209 26.57 -0.05 -2.46
CA ARG A 209 26.62 -1.02 -3.58
C ARG A 209 27.69 -0.71 -4.63
N SER A 210 28.16 0.53 -4.69
CA SER A 210 29.22 0.96 -5.64
C SER A 210 30.64 0.71 -5.10
N ALA A 211 30.78 0.15 -3.91
CA ALA A 211 32.08 -0.09 -3.25
C ALA A 211 32.58 -1.56 -3.34
N TYR A 212 31.99 -2.38 -4.26
CA TYR A 212 32.46 -3.73 -4.54
C TYR A 212 32.62 -3.98 -6.04
#